data_f573154a8aa289ea4d0c74782dd8868b
#
_entry.id   f573154a8aa289ea4d0c74782dd8868b
#
_cell.length_a   1.000
_cell.length_b   1.000
_cell.length_c   1.000
_cell.angle_alpha   90.00
_cell.angle_beta   90.00
_cell.angle_gamma   90.00
#
_symmetry.space_group_name_H-M   'P 1'
#
loop_
_entity.id
_entity.type
_entity.pdbx_description
1 polymer ?
#
loop_
_entity_poly.entity_id
_entity_poly.type
_entity_poly.pdbx_seq_one_letter_code
_entity_poly.pdbx_strand_id
1 'polypeptide(L)'
;ARALGMPVLGICRGAQFINVFQGGTLCQNVTPLRVHTRHRPLLLPLQTVRLVADSGLRRWMQASVVGANRIHSQAIRRLGRDLRVVALDNDGFVQAVEGRDGPWLLGVQWHPEYLLYHAGHRGIFRAFVEAALNFKRSRLEPGPEGDSPILSKE
;
A
#
# COMPACT_ATOMS: atom_id res chain seq x y z
N ALA A 1 -2.21 -14.26 3.12
CA ALA A 1 -3.17 -13.16 3.08
C ALA A 1 -3.83 -13.04 1.70
N ARG A 2 -3.07 -12.80 0.62
CA ARG A 2 -3.65 -12.61 -0.74
C ARG A 2 -4.52 -13.77 -1.22
N ALA A 3 -4.03 -15.00 -1.11
CA ALA A 3 -4.81 -16.20 -1.48
C ALA A 3 -6.11 -16.37 -0.69
N LEU A 4 -6.19 -15.77 0.49
CA LEU A 4 -7.39 -15.79 1.34
C LEU A 4 -8.28 -14.56 1.14
N GLY A 5 -7.95 -13.65 0.24
CA GLY A 5 -8.68 -12.41 0.02
C GLY A 5 -8.49 -11.34 1.12
N MET A 6 -7.57 -11.54 2.05
CA MET A 6 -7.36 -10.63 3.18
C MET A 6 -6.71 -9.31 2.73
N PRO A 7 -7.14 -8.15 3.27
CA PRO A 7 -6.45 -6.89 3.06
C PRO A 7 -5.03 -6.92 3.62
N VAL A 8 -4.11 -6.23 2.93
CA VAL A 8 -2.69 -6.20 3.30
C VAL A 8 -2.19 -4.76 3.29
N LEU A 9 -1.62 -4.31 4.41
CA LEU A 9 -0.86 -3.07 4.53
C LEU A 9 0.62 -3.41 4.78
N GLY A 10 1.50 -3.04 3.84
CA GLY A 10 2.95 -3.18 3.98
C GLY A 10 3.60 -1.83 4.27
N ILE A 11 4.33 -1.72 5.39
CA ILE A 11 5.06 -0.51 5.78
C ILE A 11 6.55 -0.75 5.62
N CYS A 12 7.26 0.18 4.98
CA CYS A 12 8.69 0.18 4.74
C CYS A 12 9.18 -1.14 4.10
N ARG A 13 9.80 -2.02 4.88
CA ARG A 13 10.19 -3.37 4.41
C ARG A 13 8.99 -4.20 3.97
N GLY A 14 7.81 -3.99 4.56
CA GLY A 14 6.57 -4.63 4.14
C GLY A 14 6.19 -4.28 2.71
N ALA A 15 6.32 -3.02 2.29
CA ALA A 15 6.10 -2.61 0.91
C ALA A 15 7.12 -3.25 -0.05
N GLN A 16 8.39 -3.32 0.35
CA GLN A 16 9.45 -3.98 -0.40
C GLN A 16 9.18 -5.49 -0.53
N PHE A 17 8.75 -6.13 0.54
CA PHE A 17 8.39 -7.55 0.54
C PHE A 17 7.21 -7.83 -0.40
N ILE A 18 6.15 -7.02 -0.36
CA ILE A 18 5.03 -7.10 -1.30
C ILE A 18 5.53 -7.05 -2.75
N ASN A 19 6.42 -6.10 -3.06
CA ASN A 19 6.97 -5.95 -4.42
C ASN A 19 7.77 -7.19 -4.85
N VAL A 20 8.67 -7.70 -4.00
CA VAL A 20 9.49 -8.88 -4.30
C VAL A 20 8.63 -10.13 -4.42
N PHE A 21 7.65 -10.31 -3.55
CA PHE A 21 6.70 -11.43 -3.63
C PHE A 21 5.94 -11.46 -4.95
N GLN A 22 5.66 -10.29 -5.54
CA GLN A 22 5.05 -10.15 -6.86
C GLN A 22 6.08 -10.20 -8.01
N GLY A 23 7.32 -10.60 -7.75
CA GLY A 23 8.38 -10.76 -8.75
C GLY A 23 9.09 -9.45 -9.12
N GLY A 24 8.93 -8.39 -8.35
CA GLY A 24 9.68 -7.15 -8.50
C GLY A 24 11.10 -7.23 -7.93
N THR A 25 11.87 -6.16 -8.09
CA THR A 25 13.24 -6.08 -7.58
C THR A 25 13.47 -4.81 -6.76
N LEU A 26 14.53 -4.81 -5.94
CA LEU A 26 14.92 -3.69 -5.10
C LEU A 26 16.25 -3.08 -5.56
N CYS A 27 16.38 -1.77 -5.40
CA CYS A 27 17.66 -1.07 -5.33
C CYS A 27 18.17 -1.17 -3.89
N GLN A 28 19.35 -1.71 -3.69
CA GLN A 28 19.92 -1.95 -2.36
C GLN A 28 20.42 -0.68 -1.68
N ASN A 29 20.83 0.31 -2.46
CA ASN A 29 21.27 1.60 -1.93
C ASN A 29 20.86 2.74 -2.88
N VAL A 30 19.91 3.54 -2.44
CA VAL A 30 19.43 4.72 -3.17
C VAL A 30 20.28 5.97 -2.93
N THR A 31 21.17 5.95 -1.96
CA THR A 31 21.99 7.12 -1.57
C THR A 31 22.74 7.74 -2.75
N PRO A 32 23.53 6.97 -3.55
CA PRO A 32 24.28 7.53 -4.65
C PRO A 32 23.41 7.94 -5.84
N LEU A 33 22.15 7.54 -5.88
CA LEU A 33 21.22 7.78 -6.97
C LEU A 33 20.35 9.02 -6.74
N ARG A 34 20.42 9.64 -5.56
CA ARG A 34 19.62 10.82 -5.21
C ARG A 34 20.31 12.08 -5.74
N VAL A 35 19.54 12.89 -6.49
CA VAL A 35 20.01 14.14 -7.11
C VAL A 35 19.40 15.35 -6.40
N HIS A 36 18.11 15.29 -6.10
CA HIS A 36 17.34 16.44 -5.57
C HIS A 36 17.21 16.43 -4.05
N THR A 37 17.47 15.28 -3.41
CA THR A 37 17.32 15.17 -1.96
C THR A 37 18.58 14.60 -1.33
N ARG A 38 19.10 15.28 -0.29
CA ARG A 38 20.24 14.76 0.50
C ARG A 38 19.77 13.54 1.28
N HIS A 39 20.54 12.45 1.22
CA HIS A 39 20.27 11.24 1.99
C HIS A 39 20.65 11.48 3.45
N ARG A 40 19.65 11.83 4.27
CA ARG A 40 19.76 11.79 5.74
C ARG A 40 18.53 11.03 6.26
N PRO A 41 18.71 10.07 7.18
CA PRO A 41 17.57 9.48 7.87
C PRO A 41 16.79 10.59 8.56
N LEU A 42 15.49 10.66 8.31
CA LEU A 42 14.61 11.69 8.84
C LEU A 42 13.37 11.06 9.44
N LEU A 43 13.19 11.19 10.74
CA LEU A 43 11.92 10.87 11.43
C LEU A 43 10.84 11.90 11.12
N LEU A 44 11.24 13.16 10.91
CA LEU A 44 10.32 14.24 10.57
C LEU A 44 9.81 14.10 9.12
N PRO A 45 8.59 14.57 8.80
CA PRO A 45 7.96 14.45 7.49
C PRO A 45 8.51 15.46 6.47
N LEU A 46 9.83 15.51 6.31
CA LEU A 46 10.52 16.47 5.44
C LEU A 46 10.75 15.99 4.02
N GLN A 47 10.47 14.71 3.72
CA GLN A 47 10.51 14.21 2.36
C GLN A 47 9.17 14.49 1.67
N THR A 48 9.22 15.22 0.56
CA THR A 48 8.04 15.44 -0.27
C THR A 48 7.71 14.18 -1.07
N VAL A 49 6.46 13.74 -0.99
CA VAL A 49 5.91 12.61 -1.74
C VAL A 49 4.68 13.07 -2.52
N ARG A 50 4.68 12.83 -3.84
CA ARG A 50 3.58 13.14 -4.75
C ARG A 50 2.70 11.92 -4.94
N LEU A 51 1.40 12.09 -4.74
CA LEU A 51 0.41 11.02 -4.86
C LEU A 51 -0.24 11.05 -6.25
N VAL A 52 -0.36 9.89 -6.87
CA VAL A 52 -1.00 9.75 -8.20
C VAL A 52 -2.49 10.06 -8.09
N ALA A 53 -3.02 10.80 -9.08
CA ALA A 53 -4.37 11.37 -9.05
C ALA A 53 -5.47 10.33 -8.77
N ASP A 54 -5.48 9.22 -9.50
CA ASP A 54 -6.54 8.22 -9.46
C ASP A 54 -6.24 7.07 -8.48
N SER A 55 -5.40 7.32 -7.47
CA SER A 55 -5.04 6.32 -6.47
C SER A 55 -6.01 6.29 -5.28
N GLY A 56 -6.18 5.12 -4.69
CA GLY A 56 -6.83 4.96 -3.39
C GLY A 56 -6.09 5.73 -2.32
N LEU A 57 -4.76 5.67 -2.34
CA LEU A 57 -3.91 6.39 -1.38
C LEU A 57 -4.21 7.89 -1.36
N ARG A 58 -4.36 8.53 -2.54
CA ARG A 58 -4.70 9.95 -2.62
C ARG A 58 -6.08 10.26 -2.02
N ARG A 59 -7.07 9.40 -2.28
CA ARG A 59 -8.41 9.53 -1.68
C ARG A 59 -8.37 9.39 -0.16
N TRP A 60 -7.64 8.41 0.35
CA TRP A 60 -7.54 8.16 1.79
C TRP A 60 -6.77 9.24 2.53
N MET A 61 -5.72 9.77 1.93
CA MET A 61 -4.92 10.85 2.51
C MET A 61 -5.52 12.25 2.27
N GLN A 62 -6.46 12.40 1.33
CA GLN A 62 -7.10 13.66 0.93
C GLN A 62 -6.07 14.76 0.57
N ALA A 63 -5.00 14.37 -0.09
CA ALA A 63 -3.91 15.26 -0.47
C ALA A 63 -3.29 14.80 -1.79
N SER A 64 -2.70 15.73 -2.56
CA SER A 64 -1.91 15.42 -3.75
C SER A 64 -0.41 15.32 -3.45
N VAL A 65 0.03 15.98 -2.38
CA VAL A 65 1.42 16.00 -1.92
C VAL A 65 1.40 15.89 -0.41
N VAL A 66 2.29 15.07 0.14
CA VAL A 66 2.41 14.86 1.58
C VAL A 66 3.87 14.89 2.01
N GLY A 67 4.10 15.27 3.26
CA GLY A 67 5.38 15.06 3.92
C GLY A 67 5.50 13.64 4.44
N ALA A 68 6.63 12.99 4.20
CA ALA A 68 6.93 11.65 4.69
C ALA A 68 8.27 11.63 5.44
N ASN A 69 8.42 10.71 6.38
CA ASN A 69 9.72 10.42 6.97
C ASN A 69 10.54 9.51 6.04
N ARG A 70 11.84 9.44 6.26
CA ARG A 70 12.75 8.65 5.44
C ARG A 70 13.76 7.92 6.31
N ILE A 71 13.49 6.63 6.55
CA ILE A 71 14.31 5.78 7.41
C ILE A 71 14.77 4.54 6.63
N HIS A 72 14.89 4.66 5.31
CA HIS A 72 15.25 3.54 4.43
C HIS A 72 16.37 3.91 3.47
N SER A 73 17.26 2.96 3.16
CA SER A 73 18.29 3.05 2.12
C SER A 73 17.93 2.26 0.86
N GLN A 74 16.95 1.40 0.93
CA GLN A 74 16.46 0.58 -0.17
C GLN A 74 15.18 1.15 -0.75
N ALA A 75 14.94 0.89 -2.06
CA ALA A 75 13.68 1.24 -2.73
C ALA A 75 13.31 0.20 -3.79
N ILE A 76 12.06 0.23 -4.25
CA ILE A 76 11.60 -0.56 -5.38
C ILE A 76 12.34 -0.08 -6.63
N ARG A 77 12.98 -1.02 -7.37
CA ARG A 77 13.66 -0.76 -8.64
C ARG A 77 12.77 -1.16 -9.82
N ARG A 78 12.30 -2.40 -9.84
CA ARG A 78 11.34 -2.92 -10.83
C ARG A 78 10.07 -3.31 -10.09
N LEU A 79 8.95 -2.81 -10.59
CA LEU A 79 7.64 -3.09 -10.03
C LEU A 79 7.28 -4.58 -10.23
N GLY A 80 6.71 -5.18 -9.21
CA GLY A 80 6.12 -6.52 -9.26
C GLY A 80 4.83 -6.55 -10.08
N ARG A 81 4.42 -7.75 -10.49
CA ARG A 81 3.17 -7.98 -11.22
C ARG A 81 1.98 -7.58 -10.33
N ASP A 82 0.87 -7.21 -10.98
CA ASP A 82 -0.39 -6.85 -10.30
C ASP A 82 -0.28 -5.68 -9.30
N LEU A 83 0.81 -4.91 -9.39
CA LEU A 83 1.01 -3.68 -8.63
C LEU A 83 0.96 -2.47 -9.54
N ARG A 84 0.57 -1.32 -8.98
CA ARG A 84 0.73 -0.01 -9.60
C ARG A 84 1.43 0.95 -8.66
N VAL A 85 2.24 1.83 -9.21
CA VAL A 85 2.86 2.93 -8.46
C VAL A 85 1.80 3.98 -8.17
N VAL A 86 1.69 4.39 -6.91
CA VAL A 86 0.72 5.41 -6.48
C VAL A 86 1.34 6.58 -5.73
N ALA A 87 2.65 6.53 -5.48
CA ALA A 87 3.39 7.67 -4.95
C ALA A 87 4.86 7.63 -5.35
N LEU A 88 5.43 8.81 -5.63
CA LEU A 88 6.83 9.03 -5.96
C LEU A 88 7.41 10.17 -5.12
N ASP A 89 8.70 10.10 -4.80
CA ASP A 89 9.42 11.24 -4.24
C ASP A 89 10.00 12.16 -5.34
N ASN A 90 10.70 13.22 -4.93
CA ASN A 90 11.28 14.19 -5.86
C ASN A 90 12.43 13.64 -6.70
N ASP A 91 13.04 12.53 -6.30
CA ASP A 91 14.07 11.82 -7.08
C ASP A 91 13.48 10.71 -7.96
N GLY A 92 12.14 10.55 -7.98
CA GLY A 92 11.44 9.55 -8.77
C GLY A 92 11.42 8.15 -8.15
N PHE A 93 11.87 7.97 -6.92
CA PHE A 93 11.77 6.68 -6.24
C PHE A 93 10.34 6.37 -5.82
N VAL A 94 9.95 5.13 -6.04
CA VAL A 94 8.63 4.62 -5.63
C VAL A 94 8.49 4.70 -4.11
N GLN A 95 7.47 5.42 -3.68
CA GLN A 95 7.14 5.61 -2.27
C GLN A 95 5.87 4.87 -1.85
N ALA A 96 4.98 4.52 -2.80
CA ALA A 96 3.86 3.64 -2.50
C ALA A 96 3.41 2.85 -3.73
N VAL A 97 2.86 1.68 -3.45
CA VAL A 97 2.26 0.77 -4.44
C VAL A 97 0.90 0.29 -3.96
N GLU A 98 -0.03 0.13 -4.89
CA GLU A 98 -1.34 -0.51 -4.67
C GLU A 98 -1.46 -1.77 -5.52
N GLY A 99 -2.29 -2.72 -5.09
CA GLY A 99 -2.76 -3.79 -5.96
C GLY A 99 -3.59 -3.22 -7.12
N ARG A 100 -3.41 -3.73 -8.35
CA ARG A 100 -4.25 -3.36 -9.49
C ARG A 100 -5.65 -3.93 -9.33
N ASP A 101 -5.71 -5.21 -9.03
CA ASP A 101 -6.94 -5.97 -8.94
C ASP A 101 -6.95 -6.84 -7.69
N GLY A 102 -8.15 -7.28 -7.26
CA GLY A 102 -8.33 -8.19 -6.16
C GLY A 102 -8.40 -7.51 -4.78
N PRO A 103 -8.00 -8.23 -3.71
CA PRO A 103 -8.14 -7.75 -2.34
C PRO A 103 -7.33 -6.47 -2.08
N TRP A 104 -7.83 -5.64 -1.18
CA TRP A 104 -7.18 -4.39 -0.77
C TRP A 104 -5.71 -4.62 -0.41
N LEU A 105 -4.82 -3.93 -1.10
CA LEU A 105 -3.39 -4.03 -0.89
C LEU A 105 -2.76 -2.66 -1.06
N LEU A 106 -2.02 -2.23 -0.04
CA LEU A 106 -1.23 -1.01 -0.05
C LEU A 106 0.15 -1.29 0.53
N GLY A 107 1.20 -0.86 -0.16
CA GLY A 107 2.56 -0.78 0.33
C GLY A 107 3.02 0.67 0.39
N VAL A 108 3.51 1.15 1.53
CA VAL A 108 4.11 2.48 1.69
C VAL A 108 5.55 2.36 2.17
N GLN A 109 6.47 3.12 1.56
CA GLN A 109 7.90 3.04 1.84
C GLN A 109 8.27 3.80 3.12
N TRP A 110 7.55 4.87 3.46
CA TRP A 110 7.74 5.60 4.71
C TRP A 110 7.04 4.92 5.89
N HIS A 111 7.14 5.50 7.07
CA HIS A 111 6.53 5.02 8.30
C HIS A 111 5.38 5.95 8.72
N PRO A 112 4.14 5.72 8.23
CA PRO A 112 2.98 6.53 8.56
C PRO A 112 2.58 6.42 10.04
N GLU A 113 2.98 5.33 10.74
CA GLU A 113 2.71 5.13 12.16
C GLU A 113 3.40 6.17 13.05
N TYR A 114 4.50 6.77 12.59
CA TYR A 114 5.15 7.89 13.29
C TYR A 114 4.53 9.25 12.98
N LEU A 115 3.57 9.30 12.06
CA LEU A 115 2.96 10.52 11.54
C LEU A 115 1.45 10.60 11.82
N LEU A 116 0.96 9.88 12.82
CA LEU A 116 -0.48 9.82 13.15
C LEU A 116 -1.07 11.16 13.64
N TYR A 117 -0.23 12.13 13.98
CA TYR A 117 -0.67 13.50 14.27
C TYR A 117 -1.15 14.24 13.01
N HIS A 118 -0.82 13.78 11.79
CA HIS A 118 -1.37 14.27 10.53
C HIS A 118 -2.61 13.46 10.09
N ALA A 119 -3.69 14.14 9.77
CA ALA A 119 -4.96 13.51 9.36
C ALA A 119 -4.80 12.60 8.13
N GLY A 120 -4.00 12.99 7.15
CA GLY A 120 -3.75 12.19 5.94
C GLY A 120 -3.16 10.82 6.26
N HIS A 121 -2.14 10.75 7.13
CA HIS A 121 -1.53 9.47 7.49
C HIS A 121 -2.51 8.57 8.28
N ARG A 122 -3.37 9.14 9.13
CA ARG A 122 -4.47 8.39 9.77
C ARG A 122 -5.46 7.80 8.76
N GLY A 123 -5.64 8.49 7.62
CA GLY A 123 -6.49 8.02 6.53
C GLY A 123 -6.09 6.66 5.99
N ILE A 124 -4.80 6.36 5.92
CA ILE A 124 -4.26 5.04 5.51
C ILE A 124 -4.76 3.94 6.45
N PHE A 125 -4.60 4.13 7.75
CA PHE A 125 -5.01 3.13 8.75
C PHE A 125 -6.53 2.96 8.81
N ARG A 126 -7.27 4.06 8.65
CA ARG A 126 -8.73 4.01 8.59
C ARG A 126 -9.21 3.18 7.40
N ALA A 127 -8.64 3.39 6.21
CA ALA A 127 -8.94 2.62 5.02
C ALA A 127 -8.59 1.13 5.17
N PHE A 128 -7.47 0.82 5.82
CA PHE A 128 -7.07 -0.56 6.11
C PHE A 128 -8.06 -1.26 7.06
N VAL A 129 -8.44 -0.59 8.15
CA VAL A 129 -9.41 -1.14 9.12
C VAL A 129 -10.77 -1.35 8.46
N GLU A 130 -11.22 -0.41 7.63
CA GLU A 130 -12.47 -0.54 6.87
C GLU A 130 -12.44 -1.76 5.94
N ALA A 131 -11.34 -1.93 5.18
CA ALA A 131 -11.14 -3.10 4.33
C ALA A 131 -11.16 -4.41 5.13
N ALA A 132 -10.54 -4.43 6.32
CA ALA A 132 -10.53 -5.60 7.21
C ALA A 132 -11.92 -5.93 7.75
N LEU A 133 -12.71 -4.92 8.11
CA LEU A 133 -14.08 -5.10 8.56
C LEU A 133 -14.98 -5.65 7.43
N ASN A 134 -14.83 -5.12 6.22
CA ASN A 134 -15.58 -5.62 5.05
C ASN A 134 -15.22 -7.07 4.73
N PHE A 135 -13.93 -7.41 4.78
CA PHE A 135 -13.49 -8.79 4.62
C PHE A 135 -14.10 -9.72 5.70
N LYS A 136 -14.13 -9.28 6.96
CA LYS A 136 -14.76 -10.06 8.04
C LYS A 136 -16.25 -10.27 7.78
N ARG A 137 -16.98 -9.24 7.38
CA ARG A 137 -18.42 -9.31 7.08
C ARG A 137 -18.71 -10.31 5.96
N SER A 138 -17.99 -10.21 4.84
CA SER A 138 -18.17 -11.13 3.71
C SER A 138 -17.91 -12.60 4.02
N ARG A 139 -17.21 -12.90 5.11
CA ARG A 139 -16.95 -14.25 5.59
C ARG A 139 -18.00 -14.77 6.57
N LEU A 140 -18.76 -13.87 7.20
CA LEU A 140 -19.79 -14.20 8.20
C LEU A 140 -21.20 -14.24 7.60
N GLU A 141 -21.41 -13.58 6.43
CA GLU A 141 -22.66 -13.69 5.71
C GLU A 141 -22.72 -15.06 5.03
N PRO A 142 -23.74 -15.91 5.31
CA PRO A 142 -23.96 -17.13 4.55
C PRO A 142 -24.19 -16.70 3.10
N GLY A 143 -23.47 -17.34 2.17
CA GLY A 143 -23.75 -17.19 0.74
C GLY A 143 -25.23 -17.45 0.47
N PRO A 144 -25.81 -16.90 -0.61
CA PRO A 144 -27.19 -17.21 -0.98
C PRO A 144 -27.32 -18.73 -1.00
N GLU A 145 -28.29 -19.26 -0.25
CA GLU A 145 -28.61 -20.67 -0.19
C GLU A 145 -28.77 -21.16 -1.63
N GLY A 146 -27.81 -21.97 -2.07
CA GLY A 146 -27.91 -22.65 -3.36
C GLY A 146 -29.14 -23.53 -3.32
N ASP A 147 -30.03 -23.35 -4.29
CA ASP A 147 -31.16 -24.20 -4.57
C ASP A 147 -30.80 -25.68 -4.32
N SER A 148 -31.38 -26.23 -3.30
CA SER A 148 -31.37 -27.67 -3.09
C SER A 148 -32.05 -28.31 -4.27
N PRO A 149 -31.45 -29.26 -5.01
CA PRO A 149 -32.16 -29.99 -6.03
C PRO A 149 -33.31 -30.73 -5.37
N ILE A 150 -34.52 -30.35 -5.74
CA ILE A 150 -35.74 -31.08 -5.37
C ILE A 150 -35.58 -32.48 -5.95
N LEU A 151 -35.33 -33.46 -5.08
CA LEU A 151 -35.45 -34.87 -5.45
C LEU A 151 -36.91 -35.13 -5.79
N SER A 152 -37.25 -35.07 -7.06
CA SER A 152 -38.51 -35.66 -7.58
C SER A 152 -38.42 -37.17 -7.39
N LYS A 153 -39.20 -37.67 -6.44
CA LYS A 153 -39.57 -39.09 -6.38
C LYS A 153 -40.54 -39.40 -7.50
N GLU A 154 -40.16 -40.29 -8.37
CA GLU A 154 -41.02 -41.24 -9.04
C GLU A 154 -40.34 -42.63 -9.05
#